data_24910f60c91da8ab45d084eb21fdf576
#
_entry.id   24910f60c91da8ab45d084eb21fdf576
#
_cell.length_a   1.000
_cell.length_b   1.000
_cell.length_c   1.000
_cell.angle_alpha   90.00
_cell.angle_beta   90.00
_cell.angle_gamma   90.00
#
_symmetry.space_group_name_H-M   'P 1'
#
loop_
_entity.id
_entity.type
_entity.pdbx_description
1 polymer ?
#
loop_
_entity_poly.entity_id
_entity_poly.type
_entity_poly.pdbx_seq_one_letter_code
_entity_poly.pdbx_strand_id
1 'polypeptide(L)'
;MNKNIFLIVAVFSLILVIPMSHAQLTIGGNAEQKLIEMKLDIDGTVSVKHVVSSSNMPVTVQLFSGTISNLVIINEKGEDMFENGANAGIAYDPQGNQSIVIFPSKQNSIIEYNLESIIPEDNLLTIQTSYAETYSIIFSDEIEMIFLNNNIIFLENKKGVSLNYGGSATIQYYSNTPKIIKEVQWEENEFDVEIITDSKIDKFNFEQTSKSISFQVNEEDKLVTIIMSEELLGGPYLIFLDDEKIKFNKTMKNENNIVLNIKPEVSGEIVIIGTTVIPEFSM
;
A
#
# COMPACT_ATOMS: atom_id res chain seq x y z
N MET A 1 -1.84 20.54 66.21
CA MET A 1 -1.12 19.95 65.03
C MET A 1 0.09 20.84 64.79
N ASN A 2 1.30 20.31 64.94
CA ASN A 2 2.53 21.12 64.91
C ASN A 2 2.78 21.69 63.54
N LYS A 3 2.94 23.03 63.41
CA LYS A 3 3.23 23.73 62.15
C LYS A 3 4.43 23.12 61.40
N ASN A 4 5.38 22.56 62.03
CA ASN A 4 6.57 21.94 61.49
C ASN A 4 6.29 20.60 60.80
N ILE A 5 5.28 19.85 61.27
CA ILE A 5 4.87 18.59 60.62
C ILE A 5 4.17 18.88 59.27
N PHE A 6 3.39 19.97 59.19
CA PHE A 6 2.71 20.38 57.95
C PHE A 6 3.71 20.83 56.90
N LEU A 7 4.79 21.50 57.30
CA LEU A 7 5.85 21.93 56.37
C LEU A 7 6.64 20.74 55.83
N ILE A 8 6.95 19.75 56.65
CA ILE A 8 7.65 18.53 56.22
C ILE A 8 6.80 17.69 55.23
N VAL A 9 5.51 17.55 55.51
CA VAL A 9 4.58 16.84 54.60
C VAL A 9 4.42 17.59 53.27
N ALA A 10 4.36 18.93 53.28
CA ALA A 10 4.27 19.74 52.07
C ALA A 10 5.54 19.65 51.18
N VAL A 11 6.72 19.61 51.83
CA VAL A 11 7.99 19.44 51.09
C VAL A 11 8.12 18.04 50.53
N PHE A 12 7.68 16.99 51.23
CA PHE A 12 7.70 15.61 50.77
C PHE A 12 6.68 15.38 49.62
N SER A 13 5.50 16.02 49.66
CA SER A 13 4.53 15.93 48.55
C SER A 13 4.99 16.69 47.31
N LEU A 14 5.80 17.75 47.42
CA LEU A 14 6.38 18.44 46.26
C LEU A 14 7.46 17.60 45.54
N ILE A 15 8.20 16.76 46.29
CA ILE A 15 9.22 15.87 45.72
C ILE A 15 8.59 14.69 44.94
N LEU A 16 7.37 14.28 45.32
CA LEU A 16 6.64 13.19 44.64
C LEU A 16 5.96 13.61 43.33
N VAL A 17 5.93 14.91 43.02
CA VAL A 17 5.32 15.46 41.78
C VAL A 17 6.39 15.92 40.77
N ILE A 18 7.64 15.52 40.94
CA ILE A 18 8.62 15.72 39.87
C ILE A 18 8.20 14.77 38.76
N PRO A 19 7.69 15.29 37.60
CA PRO A 19 7.46 14.43 36.46
C PRO A 19 8.82 13.80 36.14
N MET A 20 8.91 12.47 36.14
CA MET A 20 10.05 11.80 35.54
C MET A 20 10.03 12.21 34.05
N SER A 21 10.71 13.30 33.72
CA SER A 21 11.08 13.58 32.35
C SER A 21 12.00 12.43 31.96
N HIS A 22 11.46 11.47 31.26
CA HIS A 22 12.27 10.53 30.54
C HIS A 22 13.03 11.37 29.49
N ALA A 23 14.26 11.73 29.83
CA ALA A 23 15.15 12.34 28.86
C ALA A 23 15.31 11.30 27.75
N GLN A 24 14.62 11.50 26.66
CA GLN A 24 14.82 10.73 25.44
C GLN A 24 16.24 11.06 25.00
N LEU A 25 17.16 10.14 25.22
CA LEU A 25 18.52 10.29 24.73
C LEU A 25 18.48 10.08 23.22
N THR A 26 18.17 11.12 22.48
CA THR A 26 18.30 11.09 21.02
C THR A 26 19.79 11.17 20.71
N ILE A 27 20.40 10.07 20.32
CA ILE A 27 21.78 10.04 19.88
C ILE A 27 21.81 10.56 18.44
N GLY A 28 22.19 11.83 18.27
CA GLY A 28 22.31 12.46 16.97
C GLY A 28 21.00 13.09 16.44
N GLY A 29 21.10 13.79 15.30
CA GLY A 29 19.97 14.31 14.55
C GLY A 29 19.39 13.26 13.59
N ASN A 30 18.25 13.56 12.96
CA ASN A 30 17.73 12.74 11.86
C ASN A 30 18.74 12.74 10.71
N ALA A 31 18.95 11.59 10.11
CA ALA A 31 19.82 11.43 8.95
C ALA A 31 19.19 12.11 7.72
N GLU A 32 20.02 12.76 6.91
CA GLU A 32 19.62 13.16 5.57
C GLU A 32 19.66 11.93 4.65
N GLN A 33 18.49 11.56 4.11
CA GLN A 33 18.34 10.39 3.25
C GLN A 33 18.21 10.81 1.78
N LYS A 34 19.11 10.32 0.94
CA LYS A 34 19.11 10.58 -0.52
C LYS A 34 18.13 9.70 -1.27
N LEU A 35 17.87 8.52 -0.74
CA LEU A 35 16.96 7.54 -1.32
C LEU A 35 16.33 6.74 -0.19
N ILE A 36 15.02 6.54 -0.31
CA ILE A 36 14.26 5.58 0.47
C ILE A 36 13.41 4.81 -0.53
N GLU A 37 13.68 3.53 -0.67
CA GLU A 37 13.05 2.67 -1.66
C GLU A 37 12.57 1.38 -1.00
N MET A 38 11.33 1.01 -1.26
CA MET A 38 10.73 -0.26 -0.89
C MET A 38 10.42 -1.04 -2.17
N LYS A 39 10.93 -2.24 -2.31
CA LYS A 39 10.63 -3.12 -3.43
C LYS A 39 9.67 -4.22 -2.98
N LEU A 40 8.60 -4.40 -3.74
CA LEU A 40 7.60 -5.43 -3.57
C LEU A 40 7.72 -6.46 -4.70
N ASP A 41 7.94 -7.71 -4.34
CA ASP A 41 7.95 -8.82 -5.28
C ASP A 41 6.61 -9.56 -5.30
N ILE A 42 6.32 -10.28 -6.38
CA ILE A 42 5.04 -10.97 -6.61
C ILE A 42 4.74 -12.03 -5.54
N ASP A 43 5.77 -12.59 -4.92
CA ASP A 43 5.65 -13.59 -3.85
C ASP A 43 5.38 -12.99 -2.46
N GLY A 44 5.30 -11.65 -2.35
CA GLY A 44 5.11 -10.94 -1.09
C GLY A 44 6.41 -10.60 -0.37
N THR A 45 7.57 -10.85 -0.96
CA THR A 45 8.84 -10.39 -0.39
C THR A 45 8.93 -8.87 -0.46
N VAL A 46 9.25 -8.24 0.67
CA VAL A 46 9.45 -6.80 0.79
C VAL A 46 10.90 -6.53 1.14
N SER A 47 11.62 -5.85 0.27
CA SER A 47 12.98 -5.38 0.55
C SER A 47 13.02 -3.85 0.60
N VAL A 48 13.80 -3.32 1.53
CA VAL A 48 13.90 -1.88 1.77
C VAL A 48 15.35 -1.45 1.66
N LYS A 49 15.56 -0.29 1.03
CA LYS A 49 16.85 0.33 0.87
C LYS A 49 16.81 1.79 1.27
N HIS A 50 17.73 2.20 2.15
CA HIS A 50 18.00 3.59 2.45
C HIS A 50 19.41 3.96 1.99
N VAL A 51 19.56 5.13 1.39
CA VAL A 51 20.86 5.73 1.09
C VAL A 51 20.99 7.00 1.91
N VAL A 52 21.90 6.99 2.86
CA VAL A 52 22.08 8.04 3.87
C VAL A 52 23.30 8.88 3.52
N SER A 53 23.16 10.20 3.58
CA SER A 53 24.24 11.15 3.36
C SER A 53 25.34 11.00 4.41
N SER A 54 26.60 11.25 4.01
CA SER A 54 27.71 11.36 4.94
C SER A 54 27.46 12.46 5.96
N SER A 55 27.87 12.25 7.22
CA SER A 55 27.72 13.23 8.30
C SER A 55 28.96 13.29 9.16
N ASN A 56 29.27 14.50 9.67
CA ASN A 56 30.34 14.70 10.66
C ASN A 56 29.88 14.48 12.11
N MET A 57 28.58 14.20 12.31
CA MET A 57 27.97 13.89 13.61
C MET A 57 27.23 12.56 13.52
N PRO A 58 26.99 11.88 14.64
CA PRO A 58 26.09 10.73 14.65
C PRO A 58 24.70 11.14 14.13
N VAL A 59 24.10 10.29 13.31
CA VAL A 59 22.75 10.49 12.77
C VAL A 59 21.92 9.24 12.96
N THR A 60 20.60 9.40 13.07
CA THR A 60 19.65 8.31 13.28
C THR A 60 18.74 8.17 12.06
N VAL A 61 18.61 6.95 11.56
CA VAL A 61 17.67 6.54 10.51
C VAL A 61 16.56 5.72 11.14
N GLN A 62 15.32 6.17 11.06
CA GLN A 62 14.17 5.33 11.39
C GLN A 62 14.00 4.25 10.32
N LEU A 63 13.63 3.03 10.72
CA LEU A 63 13.26 1.97 9.82
C LEU A 63 11.74 1.89 9.69
N PHE A 64 11.25 1.26 8.63
CA PHE A 64 9.82 0.96 8.53
C PHE A 64 9.38 0.04 9.66
N SER A 65 8.15 0.24 10.15
CA SER A 65 7.58 -0.60 11.20
C SER A 65 7.28 -2.00 10.66
N GLY A 66 7.64 -3.02 11.43
CA GLY A 66 7.45 -4.44 11.11
C GLY A 66 8.60 -5.29 11.61
N THR A 67 8.54 -6.59 11.36
CA THR A 67 9.65 -7.51 11.66
C THR A 67 10.73 -7.37 10.60
N ILE A 68 11.95 -7.03 11.03
CA ILE A 68 13.09 -6.80 10.14
C ILE A 68 13.99 -8.04 10.16
N SER A 69 14.37 -8.47 8.97
CA SER A 69 15.33 -9.56 8.76
C SER A 69 16.39 -9.16 7.73
N ASN A 70 17.50 -9.89 7.69
CA ASN A 70 18.60 -9.69 6.72
C ASN A 70 19.14 -8.24 6.69
N LEU A 71 19.21 -7.58 7.86
CA LEU A 71 19.72 -6.21 7.96
C LEU A 71 21.20 -6.16 7.64
N VAL A 72 21.54 -5.34 6.65
CA VAL A 72 22.92 -5.07 6.21
C VAL A 72 23.14 -3.56 6.20
N ILE A 73 24.26 -3.11 6.72
CA ILE A 73 24.69 -1.72 6.66
C ILE A 73 26.08 -1.67 6.08
N ILE A 74 26.23 -1.08 4.90
CA ILE A 74 27.49 -0.94 4.17
C ILE A 74 27.76 0.51 3.82
N ASN A 75 29.02 0.83 3.60
CA ASN A 75 29.40 2.10 2.99
C ASN A 75 29.36 2.03 1.46
N GLU A 76 29.64 3.14 0.78
CA GLU A 76 29.69 3.21 -0.71
C GLU A 76 30.69 2.24 -1.36
N LYS A 77 31.64 1.70 -0.60
CA LYS A 77 32.62 0.72 -1.09
C LYS A 77 32.17 -0.72 -0.86
N GLY A 78 31.01 -0.93 -0.24
CA GLY A 78 30.51 -2.25 0.14
C GLY A 78 31.15 -2.83 1.40
N GLU A 79 31.84 -2.02 2.21
CA GLU A 79 32.45 -2.46 3.47
C GLU A 79 31.38 -2.47 4.56
N ASP A 80 31.29 -3.58 5.31
CA ASP A 80 30.35 -3.74 6.43
C ASP A 80 30.64 -2.73 7.54
N MET A 81 29.61 -2.01 7.95
CA MET A 81 29.70 -0.97 8.99
C MET A 81 29.46 -1.51 10.41
N PHE A 82 28.95 -2.74 10.55
CA PHE A 82 28.85 -3.41 11.86
C PHE A 82 30.13 -4.17 12.23
N GLU A 83 30.95 -4.55 11.28
CA GLU A 83 32.22 -5.21 11.59
C GLU A 83 33.08 -4.32 12.51
N ASN A 84 33.33 -4.83 13.71
CA ASN A 84 34.06 -4.16 14.78
C ASN A 84 33.28 -3.06 15.55
N GLY A 85 31.95 -2.95 15.40
CA GLY A 85 31.11 -2.05 16.19
C GLY A 85 31.40 -0.56 16.05
N ALA A 86 32.13 -0.17 14.99
CA ALA A 86 32.79 1.13 14.91
C ALA A 86 31.98 2.19 14.16
N ASN A 87 31.08 1.82 13.24
CA ASN A 87 30.49 2.78 12.31
C ASN A 87 28.96 2.82 12.27
N ALA A 88 28.28 1.82 12.82
CA ALA A 88 26.82 1.80 12.96
C ALA A 88 26.36 1.04 14.22
N GLY A 89 25.16 1.31 14.70
CA GLY A 89 24.54 0.62 15.84
C GLY A 89 23.02 0.58 15.71
N ILE A 90 22.39 -0.38 16.36
CA ILE A 90 20.92 -0.49 16.44
C ILE A 90 20.44 0.23 17.71
N ALA A 91 19.42 1.03 17.58
CA ALA A 91 18.72 1.67 18.70
C ALA A 91 17.22 1.35 18.62
N TYR A 92 16.56 1.41 19.77
CA TYR A 92 15.11 1.21 19.89
C TYR A 92 14.48 2.41 20.57
N ASP A 93 13.35 2.86 20.09
CA ASP A 93 12.55 3.86 20.77
C ASP A 93 11.77 3.24 21.96
N PRO A 94 11.13 4.02 22.83
CA PRO A 94 10.34 3.49 23.94
C PRO A 94 9.14 2.64 23.51
N GLN A 95 8.70 2.76 22.26
CA GLN A 95 7.64 1.98 21.64
C GLN A 95 8.16 0.66 21.02
N GLY A 96 9.49 0.47 21.00
CA GLY A 96 10.15 -0.70 20.45
C GLY A 96 10.43 -0.61 18.93
N ASN A 97 10.18 0.55 18.29
CA ASN A 97 10.54 0.74 16.91
C ASN A 97 12.07 0.78 16.75
N GLN A 98 12.55 0.09 15.73
CA GLN A 98 13.97 -0.03 15.45
C GLN A 98 14.47 1.15 14.64
N SER A 99 15.64 1.64 14.99
CA SER A 99 16.36 2.66 14.23
C SER A 99 17.85 2.31 14.15
N ILE A 100 18.52 2.89 13.16
CA ILE A 100 19.95 2.73 12.96
C ILE A 100 20.65 4.04 13.32
N VAL A 101 21.65 3.96 14.19
CA VAL A 101 22.56 5.06 14.45
C VAL A 101 23.80 4.87 13.58
N ILE A 102 24.08 5.84 12.72
CA ILE A 102 25.29 5.88 11.91
C ILE A 102 26.24 6.87 12.54
N PHE A 103 27.48 6.42 12.84
CA PHE A 103 28.53 7.27 13.39
C PHE A 103 29.16 8.13 12.29
N PRO A 104 29.90 9.20 12.67
CA PRO A 104 30.48 10.13 11.71
C PRO A 104 31.26 9.44 10.60
N SER A 105 30.92 9.71 9.35
CA SER A 105 31.54 9.14 8.17
C SER A 105 31.65 10.18 7.06
N LYS A 106 32.72 10.08 6.25
CA LYS A 106 32.91 10.88 5.03
C LYS A 106 32.24 10.26 3.80
N GLN A 107 31.70 9.06 3.94
CA GLN A 107 31.04 8.30 2.86
C GLN A 107 29.56 8.17 3.18
N ASN A 108 28.73 8.05 2.15
CA ASN A 108 27.33 7.69 2.33
C ASN A 108 27.23 6.25 2.86
N SER A 109 26.15 5.98 3.55
CA SER A 109 25.82 4.65 4.07
C SER A 109 24.60 4.11 3.36
N ILE A 110 24.59 2.80 3.13
CA ILE A 110 23.48 2.07 2.53
C ILE A 110 22.98 1.08 3.57
N ILE A 111 21.67 1.17 3.88
CA ILE A 111 20.98 0.26 4.78
C ILE A 111 20.01 -0.56 3.94
N GLU A 112 20.12 -1.86 3.98
CA GLU A 112 19.23 -2.79 3.27
C GLU A 112 18.70 -3.82 4.25
N TYR A 113 17.40 -4.17 4.13
CA TYR A 113 16.75 -5.19 4.96
C TYR A 113 15.49 -5.72 4.30
N ASN A 114 15.02 -6.88 4.75
CA ASN A 114 13.71 -7.39 4.43
C ASN A 114 12.71 -7.03 5.53
N LEU A 115 11.49 -6.72 5.14
CA LEU A 115 10.39 -6.35 6.03
C LEU A 115 9.27 -7.39 5.93
N GLU A 116 8.96 -8.03 7.06
CA GLU A 116 7.82 -8.94 7.15
C GLU A 116 6.60 -8.12 7.58
N SER A 117 5.82 -7.66 6.60
CA SER A 117 4.66 -6.78 6.84
C SER A 117 3.49 -7.09 5.90
N ILE A 118 3.61 -8.12 5.07
CA ILE A 118 2.55 -8.54 4.15
C ILE A 118 1.48 -9.31 4.92
N ILE A 119 0.24 -8.93 4.69
CA ILE A 119 -0.96 -9.64 5.16
C ILE A 119 -1.57 -10.32 3.93
N PRO A 120 -1.47 -11.66 3.80
CA PRO A 120 -2.08 -12.38 2.70
C PRO A 120 -3.58 -12.63 2.98
N GLU A 121 -4.41 -12.48 1.95
CA GLU A 121 -5.81 -12.87 1.94
C GLU A 121 -6.09 -13.55 0.59
N ASP A 122 -6.09 -14.86 0.56
CA ASP A 122 -6.10 -15.68 -0.67
C ASP A 122 -4.94 -15.30 -1.60
N ASN A 123 -5.24 -14.81 -2.82
CA ASN A 123 -4.22 -14.32 -3.75
C ASN A 123 -3.90 -12.82 -3.56
N LEU A 124 -4.66 -12.11 -2.72
CA LEU A 124 -4.48 -10.69 -2.48
C LEU A 124 -3.47 -10.46 -1.36
N LEU A 125 -2.38 -9.78 -1.67
CA LEU A 125 -1.35 -9.38 -0.72
C LEU A 125 -1.57 -7.92 -0.32
N THR A 126 -1.59 -7.65 0.98
CA THR A 126 -1.77 -6.30 1.52
C THR A 126 -0.55 -5.89 2.32
N ILE A 127 -0.01 -4.70 2.04
CA ILE A 127 0.98 -4.03 2.87
C ILE A 127 0.41 -2.69 3.35
N GLN A 128 0.57 -2.42 4.64
CA GLN A 128 0.34 -1.10 5.22
C GLN A 128 1.69 -0.49 5.55
N THR A 129 1.96 0.68 5.02
CA THR A 129 3.24 1.35 5.20
C THR A 129 3.03 2.78 5.66
N SER A 130 3.92 3.25 6.53
CA SER A 130 3.96 4.64 7.01
C SER A 130 5.41 5.04 7.22
N TYR A 131 5.79 6.21 6.70
CA TYR A 131 7.12 6.76 6.87
C TYR A 131 7.07 8.29 6.89
N ALA A 132 7.98 8.93 7.63
CA ALA A 132 7.95 10.38 7.82
C ALA A 132 8.48 11.18 6.62
N GLU A 133 9.28 10.55 5.77
CA GLU A 133 9.91 11.18 4.60
C GLU A 133 9.33 10.64 3.29
N THR A 134 9.64 11.31 2.20
CA THR A 134 9.29 10.84 0.85
C THR A 134 10.01 9.53 0.53
N TYR A 135 9.29 8.54 0.05
CA TYR A 135 9.84 7.26 -0.37
C TYR A 135 9.19 6.74 -1.63
N SER A 136 9.89 5.87 -2.33
CA SER A 136 9.40 5.21 -3.53
C SER A 136 9.09 3.75 -3.26
N ILE A 137 8.04 3.24 -3.88
CA ILE A 137 7.71 1.83 -3.89
C ILE A 137 7.88 1.33 -5.31
N ILE A 138 8.73 0.33 -5.47
CA ILE A 138 9.03 -0.32 -6.75
C ILE A 138 8.37 -1.69 -6.75
N PHE A 139 7.76 -2.07 -7.85
CA PHE A 139 7.09 -3.35 -8.02
C PHE A 139 7.89 -4.23 -8.98
N SER A 140 7.88 -5.54 -8.76
CA SER A 140 8.41 -6.48 -9.75
C SER A 140 7.60 -6.43 -11.05
N ASP A 141 8.24 -6.80 -12.15
CA ASP A 141 7.64 -6.66 -13.49
C ASP A 141 6.38 -7.55 -13.68
N GLU A 142 6.18 -8.56 -12.82
CA GLU A 142 5.02 -9.45 -12.82
C GLU A 142 3.77 -8.80 -12.20
N ILE A 143 3.92 -7.71 -11.45
CA ILE A 143 2.80 -6.99 -10.86
C ILE A 143 2.29 -5.95 -11.86
N GLU A 144 1.20 -6.27 -12.53
CA GLU A 144 0.61 -5.40 -13.57
C GLU A 144 -0.31 -4.31 -13.00
N MET A 145 -0.93 -4.58 -11.85
CA MET A 145 -1.97 -3.74 -11.25
C MET A 145 -1.86 -3.75 -9.73
N ILE A 146 -2.07 -2.58 -9.15
CA ILE A 146 -2.14 -2.40 -7.68
C ILE A 146 -3.39 -1.62 -7.28
N PHE A 147 -3.78 -1.77 -6.03
CA PHE A 147 -4.74 -0.89 -5.36
C PHE A 147 -3.98 -0.03 -4.34
N LEU A 148 -3.90 1.24 -4.58
CA LEU A 148 -3.31 2.22 -3.66
C LEU A 148 -4.44 2.99 -2.97
N ASN A 149 -4.63 2.77 -1.67
CA ASN A 149 -5.74 3.37 -0.90
C ASN A 149 -7.09 3.17 -1.61
N ASN A 150 -7.38 1.94 -2.04
CA ASN A 150 -8.55 1.51 -2.81
C ASN A 150 -8.68 2.08 -4.24
N ASN A 151 -7.68 2.82 -4.73
CA ASN A 151 -7.66 3.27 -6.12
C ASN A 151 -6.81 2.34 -6.97
N ILE A 152 -7.33 1.92 -8.12
CA ILE A 152 -6.61 1.06 -9.05
C ILE A 152 -5.57 1.87 -9.82
N ILE A 153 -4.37 1.30 -9.92
CA ILE A 153 -3.27 1.82 -10.73
C ILE A 153 -2.75 0.66 -11.58
N PHE A 154 -2.82 0.80 -12.90
CA PHE A 154 -2.12 -0.09 -13.84
C PHE A 154 -0.69 0.37 -13.98
N LEU A 155 0.24 -0.53 -13.74
CA LEU A 155 1.67 -0.20 -13.72
C LEU A 155 2.25 -0.12 -15.13
N GLU A 156 1.79 -0.95 -16.06
CA GLU A 156 2.24 -1.01 -17.45
C GLU A 156 3.78 -0.91 -17.56
N ASN A 157 4.26 0.23 -18.11
CA ASN A 157 5.70 0.53 -18.18
C ASN A 157 6.24 1.28 -16.95
N LYS A 158 5.40 1.54 -15.94
CA LYS A 158 5.78 2.22 -14.70
C LYS A 158 6.27 1.20 -13.71
N LYS A 159 7.48 1.42 -13.18
CA LYS A 159 8.08 0.51 -12.21
C LYS A 159 7.65 0.74 -10.77
N GLY A 160 6.93 1.82 -10.48
CA GLY A 160 6.56 2.13 -9.12
C GLY A 160 5.77 3.40 -8.92
N VAL A 161 5.54 3.72 -7.66
CA VAL A 161 4.87 4.93 -7.18
C VAL A 161 5.74 5.64 -6.16
N SER A 162 5.64 6.97 -6.10
CA SER A 162 6.31 7.77 -5.07
C SER A 162 5.27 8.34 -4.12
N LEU A 163 5.51 8.19 -2.83
CA LEU A 163 4.70 8.75 -1.75
C LEU A 163 5.41 9.98 -1.20
N ASN A 164 4.94 11.16 -1.60
CA ASN A 164 5.53 12.44 -1.22
C ASN A 164 5.12 12.85 0.20
N TYR A 165 6.03 13.48 0.92
CA TYR A 165 5.83 14.02 2.27
C TYR A 165 5.53 12.96 3.36
N GLY A 166 5.89 11.72 3.12
CA GLY A 166 5.60 10.66 4.06
C GLY A 166 4.09 10.35 4.15
N GLY A 167 3.70 9.77 5.26
CA GLY A 167 2.32 9.37 5.49
C GLY A 167 2.10 7.88 5.39
N SER A 168 0.85 7.47 5.54
CA SER A 168 0.45 6.06 5.48
C SER A 168 -0.19 5.73 4.13
N ALA A 169 0.09 4.54 3.63
CA ALA A 169 -0.54 3.97 2.44
C ALA A 169 -0.90 2.51 2.68
N THR A 170 -2.03 2.11 2.14
CA THR A 170 -2.42 0.70 1.99
C THR A 170 -2.25 0.34 0.52
N ILE A 171 -1.41 -0.66 0.27
CA ILE A 171 -1.15 -1.17 -1.07
C ILE A 171 -1.59 -2.62 -1.09
N GLN A 172 -2.35 -2.97 -2.12
CA GLN A 172 -2.80 -4.33 -2.35
C GLN A 172 -2.48 -4.73 -3.79
N TYR A 173 -2.10 -5.97 -3.99
CA TYR A 173 -1.85 -6.55 -5.32
C TYR A 173 -2.06 -8.06 -5.27
N TYR A 174 -2.32 -8.64 -6.42
CA TYR A 174 -2.50 -10.09 -6.51
C TYR A 174 -1.16 -10.78 -6.76
N SER A 175 -0.86 -11.82 -5.97
CA SER A 175 0.27 -12.74 -6.21
C SER A 175 0.02 -13.63 -7.43
N ASN A 176 -1.24 -13.89 -7.73
CA ASN A 176 -1.71 -14.56 -8.93
C ASN A 176 -3.06 -13.94 -9.29
N THR A 177 -3.10 -13.14 -10.35
CA THR A 177 -4.30 -12.37 -10.73
C THR A 177 -5.44 -13.31 -11.13
N PRO A 178 -6.53 -13.40 -10.35
CA PRO A 178 -7.66 -14.28 -10.63
C PRO A 178 -8.56 -13.65 -11.68
N LYS A 179 -8.28 -13.95 -12.96
CA LYS A 179 -8.94 -13.35 -14.12
C LYS A 179 -9.97 -14.30 -14.72
N ILE A 180 -11.18 -13.79 -14.92
CA ILE A 180 -12.27 -14.45 -15.64
C ILE A 180 -12.61 -13.60 -16.87
N ILE A 181 -12.58 -14.19 -18.06
CA ILE A 181 -12.97 -13.52 -19.29
C ILE A 181 -14.35 -14.04 -19.70
N LYS A 182 -15.27 -13.13 -20.03
CA LYS A 182 -16.60 -13.38 -20.56
C LYS A 182 -16.71 -12.73 -21.93
N GLU A 183 -16.88 -13.54 -22.95
CA GLU A 183 -17.12 -13.09 -24.30
C GLU A 183 -18.60 -12.67 -24.45
N VAL A 184 -18.80 -11.47 -24.96
CA VAL A 184 -20.12 -10.88 -25.21
C VAL A 184 -20.23 -10.59 -26.70
N GLN A 185 -21.17 -11.25 -27.36
CA GLN A 185 -21.47 -10.97 -28.76
C GLN A 185 -22.57 -9.90 -28.84
N TRP A 186 -22.30 -8.86 -29.61
CA TRP A 186 -23.24 -7.81 -29.95
C TRP A 186 -23.24 -7.59 -31.44
N GLU A 187 -24.33 -7.96 -32.12
CA GLU A 187 -24.44 -7.94 -33.58
C GLU A 187 -23.27 -8.70 -34.23
N GLU A 188 -22.45 -7.99 -35.01
CA GLU A 188 -21.26 -8.55 -35.70
C GLU A 188 -19.97 -8.38 -34.86
N ASN A 189 -20.05 -7.70 -33.71
CA ASN A 189 -18.89 -7.41 -32.83
C ASN A 189 -18.83 -8.37 -31.64
N GLU A 190 -17.63 -8.71 -31.28
CA GLU A 190 -17.31 -9.52 -30.11
C GLU A 190 -16.49 -8.68 -29.11
N PHE A 191 -16.86 -8.73 -27.85
CA PHE A 191 -16.26 -7.96 -26.78
C PHE A 191 -15.89 -8.87 -25.61
N ASP A 192 -14.72 -8.63 -25.04
CA ASP A 192 -14.32 -9.26 -23.80
C ASP A 192 -14.71 -8.39 -22.58
N VAL A 193 -15.35 -9.01 -21.63
CA VAL A 193 -15.54 -8.48 -20.27
C VAL A 193 -14.62 -9.25 -19.33
N GLU A 194 -13.59 -8.58 -18.82
CA GLU A 194 -12.64 -9.16 -17.89
C GLU A 194 -13.09 -8.86 -16.46
N ILE A 195 -13.21 -9.91 -15.64
CA ILE A 195 -13.53 -9.78 -14.22
C ILE A 195 -12.35 -10.31 -13.42
N ILE A 196 -11.79 -9.48 -12.54
CA ILE A 196 -10.68 -9.84 -11.64
C ILE A 196 -11.23 -9.88 -10.22
N THR A 197 -11.24 -11.05 -9.62
CA THR A 197 -11.74 -11.26 -8.25
C THR A 197 -11.39 -12.66 -7.75
N ASP A 198 -11.11 -12.80 -6.44
CA ASP A 198 -11.02 -14.11 -5.78
C ASP A 198 -12.41 -14.74 -5.52
N SER A 199 -13.49 -13.94 -5.59
CA SER A 199 -14.84 -14.46 -5.45
C SER A 199 -15.24 -15.32 -6.66
N LYS A 200 -15.96 -16.40 -6.41
CA LYS A 200 -16.56 -17.18 -7.49
C LYS A 200 -17.67 -16.37 -8.16
N ILE A 201 -17.61 -16.28 -9.50
CA ILE A 201 -18.59 -15.58 -10.33
C ILE A 201 -19.48 -16.61 -11.05
N ASP A 202 -20.79 -16.48 -10.87
CA ASP A 202 -21.81 -17.29 -11.53
C ASP A 202 -22.80 -16.41 -12.30
N LYS A 203 -23.65 -17.02 -13.16
CA LYS A 203 -24.80 -16.37 -13.84
C LYS A 203 -24.46 -15.08 -14.59
N PHE A 204 -23.28 -15.02 -15.22
CA PHE A 204 -22.95 -13.84 -16.03
C PHE A 204 -23.95 -13.70 -17.17
N ASN A 205 -24.48 -12.50 -17.36
CA ASN A 205 -25.44 -12.15 -18.40
C ASN A 205 -25.19 -10.73 -18.92
N PHE A 206 -25.31 -10.54 -20.22
CA PHE A 206 -25.34 -9.23 -20.86
C PHE A 206 -26.71 -9.04 -21.48
N GLU A 207 -27.41 -7.99 -21.09
CA GLU A 207 -28.76 -7.66 -21.59
C GLU A 207 -28.71 -6.36 -22.40
N GLN A 208 -28.84 -6.50 -23.70
CA GLN A 208 -28.78 -5.39 -24.64
C GLN A 208 -29.86 -4.35 -24.40
N THR A 209 -31.10 -4.80 -24.22
CA THR A 209 -32.29 -3.92 -24.11
C THR A 209 -32.20 -3.01 -22.89
N SER A 210 -31.76 -3.54 -21.77
CA SER A 210 -31.56 -2.78 -20.52
C SER A 210 -30.17 -2.12 -20.42
N LYS A 211 -29.30 -2.37 -21.40
CA LYS A 211 -27.91 -1.87 -21.39
C LYS A 211 -27.19 -2.23 -20.08
N SER A 212 -27.20 -3.50 -19.75
CA SER A 212 -26.68 -3.95 -18.48
C SER A 212 -25.86 -5.23 -18.58
N ILE A 213 -24.91 -5.34 -17.65
CA ILE A 213 -24.19 -6.57 -17.35
C ILE A 213 -24.58 -6.99 -15.95
N SER A 214 -24.93 -8.26 -15.78
CA SER A 214 -25.18 -8.81 -14.45
C SER A 214 -24.41 -10.10 -14.21
N PHE A 215 -24.06 -10.35 -12.94
CA PHE A 215 -23.43 -11.57 -12.48
C PHE A 215 -23.60 -11.76 -10.99
N GLN A 216 -23.50 -13.00 -10.51
CA GLN A 216 -23.58 -13.34 -9.09
C GLN A 216 -22.17 -13.37 -8.50
N VAL A 217 -21.93 -12.65 -7.40
CA VAL A 217 -20.76 -12.80 -6.53
C VAL A 217 -21.14 -13.67 -5.34
N ASN A 218 -20.31 -14.68 -5.02
CA ASN A 218 -20.64 -15.66 -3.99
C ASN A 218 -19.99 -15.40 -2.64
N GLU A 219 -19.06 -14.46 -2.58
CA GLU A 219 -18.29 -14.12 -1.37
C GLU A 219 -18.38 -12.63 -1.07
N GLU A 220 -18.51 -12.30 0.21
CA GLU A 220 -18.52 -10.93 0.72
C GLU A 220 -17.11 -10.36 0.87
N ASP A 221 -17.01 -9.02 0.91
CA ASP A 221 -15.76 -8.27 1.16
C ASP A 221 -14.61 -8.54 0.18
N LYS A 222 -14.85 -9.22 -0.95
CA LYS A 222 -13.85 -9.41 -2.00
C LYS A 222 -13.87 -8.24 -2.99
N LEU A 223 -12.68 -7.83 -3.42
CA LEU A 223 -12.55 -6.87 -4.52
C LEU A 223 -13.04 -7.51 -5.82
N VAL A 224 -13.83 -6.76 -6.57
CA VAL A 224 -14.30 -7.14 -7.91
C VAL A 224 -13.98 -6.00 -8.86
N THR A 225 -13.09 -6.26 -9.77
CA THR A 225 -12.68 -5.31 -10.82
C THR A 225 -13.21 -5.78 -12.15
N ILE A 226 -13.99 -4.94 -12.83
CA ILE A 226 -14.58 -5.21 -14.13
C ILE A 226 -13.89 -4.32 -15.15
N ILE A 227 -13.34 -4.90 -16.21
CA ILE A 227 -12.71 -4.20 -17.32
C ILE A 227 -13.49 -4.53 -18.58
N MET A 228 -13.94 -3.52 -19.29
CA MET A 228 -14.75 -3.68 -20.51
C MET A 228 -14.58 -2.49 -21.45
N SER A 229 -14.90 -2.68 -22.72
CA SER A 229 -14.93 -1.60 -23.70
C SER A 229 -16.07 -0.61 -23.43
N GLU A 230 -15.80 0.70 -23.54
CA GLU A 230 -16.85 1.73 -23.56
C GLU A 230 -17.80 1.61 -24.75
N GLU A 231 -17.38 0.95 -25.82
CA GLU A 231 -18.25 0.64 -26.97
C GLU A 231 -19.31 -0.41 -26.60
N LEU A 232 -18.96 -1.40 -25.77
CA LEU A 232 -19.93 -2.39 -25.29
C LEU A 232 -20.93 -1.75 -24.34
N LEU A 233 -20.46 -1.00 -23.36
CA LEU A 233 -21.29 -0.39 -22.34
C LEU A 233 -20.71 0.97 -21.92
N GLY A 234 -21.29 2.05 -22.44
CA GLY A 234 -20.81 3.41 -22.15
C GLY A 234 -21.45 3.99 -20.88
N GLY A 235 -20.73 4.94 -20.26
CA GLY A 235 -21.20 5.64 -19.04
C GLY A 235 -22.14 6.82 -19.31
N PRO A 236 -22.71 7.42 -18.25
CA PRO A 236 -22.46 7.14 -16.84
C PRO A 236 -23.03 5.81 -16.36
N TYR A 237 -22.37 5.23 -15.34
CA TYR A 237 -22.75 3.92 -14.81
C TYR A 237 -23.54 4.02 -13.52
N LEU A 238 -24.43 3.04 -13.31
CA LEU A 238 -25.04 2.72 -12.03
C LEU A 238 -24.72 1.26 -11.71
N ILE A 239 -24.33 0.99 -10.47
CA ILE A 239 -24.06 -0.37 -10.01
C ILE A 239 -24.95 -0.69 -8.83
N PHE A 240 -25.62 -1.83 -8.89
CA PHE A 240 -26.48 -2.34 -7.86
C PHE A 240 -25.99 -3.69 -7.35
N LEU A 241 -26.25 -3.96 -6.08
CA LEU A 241 -26.11 -5.25 -5.44
C LEU A 241 -27.50 -5.60 -4.87
N ASP A 242 -28.13 -6.67 -5.37
CA ASP A 242 -29.47 -7.09 -4.98
C ASP A 242 -30.47 -5.90 -4.95
N ASP A 243 -30.55 -5.13 -6.05
CA ASP A 243 -31.36 -3.92 -6.22
C ASP A 243 -30.94 -2.69 -5.39
N GLU A 244 -29.95 -2.79 -4.50
CA GLU A 244 -29.43 -1.66 -3.76
C GLU A 244 -28.25 -1.01 -4.47
N LYS A 245 -28.30 0.32 -4.66
CA LYS A 245 -27.22 1.06 -5.32
C LYS A 245 -25.97 1.09 -4.46
N ILE A 246 -24.85 0.62 -5.01
CA ILE A 246 -23.56 0.61 -4.33
C ILE A 246 -22.58 1.63 -4.93
N LYS A 247 -21.54 1.96 -4.14
CA LYS A 247 -20.44 2.83 -4.58
C LYS A 247 -19.42 2.02 -5.39
N PHE A 248 -18.78 2.70 -6.32
CA PHE A 248 -17.71 2.14 -7.13
C PHE A 248 -16.66 3.19 -7.47
N ASN A 249 -15.46 2.75 -7.81
CA ASN A 249 -14.43 3.58 -8.41
C ASN A 249 -14.38 3.31 -9.91
N LYS A 250 -14.29 4.39 -10.72
CA LYS A 250 -14.09 4.30 -12.18
C LYS A 250 -12.72 4.84 -12.54
N THR A 251 -12.00 4.12 -13.39
CA THR A 251 -10.79 4.60 -14.06
C THR A 251 -10.74 4.07 -15.49
N MET A 252 -9.72 4.42 -16.25
CA MET A 252 -9.46 3.90 -17.59
C MET A 252 -8.22 3.00 -17.54
N LYS A 253 -8.26 1.85 -18.21
CA LYS A 253 -7.08 1.02 -18.44
C LYS A 253 -6.29 1.55 -19.64
N ASN A 254 -7.00 1.97 -20.68
CA ASN A 254 -6.49 2.60 -21.91
C ASN A 254 -7.57 3.49 -22.52
N GLU A 255 -7.38 3.97 -23.76
CA GLU A 255 -8.32 4.88 -24.42
C GLU A 255 -9.73 4.30 -24.61
N ASN A 256 -9.88 2.98 -24.71
CA ASN A 256 -11.14 2.32 -25.05
C ASN A 256 -11.74 1.49 -23.89
N ASN A 257 -10.92 1.10 -22.92
CA ASN A 257 -11.36 0.20 -21.85
C ASN A 257 -11.50 0.92 -20.54
N ILE A 258 -12.71 0.85 -19.99
CA ILE A 258 -13.01 1.32 -18.64
C ILE A 258 -12.76 0.22 -17.61
N VAL A 259 -12.55 0.68 -16.41
CA VAL A 259 -12.39 -0.15 -15.21
C VAL A 259 -13.35 0.31 -14.15
N LEU A 260 -14.19 -0.60 -13.69
CA LEU A 260 -15.08 -0.39 -12.55
C LEU A 260 -14.61 -1.28 -11.41
N ASN A 261 -14.39 -0.70 -10.23
CA ASN A 261 -13.97 -1.44 -9.05
C ASN A 261 -14.99 -1.29 -7.93
N ILE A 262 -15.42 -2.40 -7.38
CA ILE A 262 -16.37 -2.51 -6.28
C ILE A 262 -15.84 -3.45 -5.21
N LYS A 263 -16.34 -3.30 -4.00
CA LYS A 263 -16.15 -4.24 -2.90
C LYS A 263 -17.50 -4.51 -2.26
N PRO A 264 -18.22 -5.56 -2.70
CA PRO A 264 -19.53 -5.90 -2.16
C PRO A 264 -19.43 -6.32 -0.69
N GLU A 265 -20.25 -5.76 0.18
CA GLU A 265 -20.27 -6.08 1.62
C GLU A 265 -21.01 -7.40 1.91
N VAL A 266 -21.77 -7.91 0.95
CA VAL A 266 -22.48 -9.19 1.02
C VAL A 266 -22.40 -9.89 -0.34
N SER A 267 -22.58 -11.20 -0.35
CA SER A 267 -22.78 -11.95 -1.60
C SER A 267 -24.14 -11.59 -2.21
N GLY A 268 -24.22 -11.51 -3.53
CA GLY A 268 -25.45 -11.10 -4.20
C GLY A 268 -25.29 -10.93 -5.71
N GLU A 269 -26.36 -10.49 -6.38
CA GLU A 269 -26.32 -10.18 -7.80
C GLU A 269 -25.81 -8.75 -8.01
N ILE A 270 -24.72 -8.62 -8.77
CA ILE A 270 -24.23 -7.32 -9.25
C ILE A 270 -24.90 -7.02 -10.57
N VAL A 271 -25.47 -5.82 -10.70
CA VAL A 271 -26.04 -5.29 -11.95
C VAL A 271 -25.36 -3.98 -12.29
N ILE A 272 -24.68 -3.92 -13.42
CA ILE A 272 -24.03 -2.72 -13.94
C ILE A 272 -24.87 -2.20 -15.09
N ILE A 273 -25.40 -0.98 -14.97
CA ILE A 273 -26.21 -0.33 -16.00
C ILE A 273 -25.39 0.80 -16.60
N GLY A 274 -25.28 0.81 -17.93
CA GLY A 274 -24.72 1.92 -18.71
C GLY A 274 -25.82 2.74 -19.40
N THR A 275 -25.44 3.83 -20.01
CA THR A 275 -26.39 4.73 -20.70
C THR A 275 -26.33 4.61 -22.21
N THR A 276 -25.20 4.18 -22.75
CA THR A 276 -25.00 4.01 -24.21
C THR A 276 -24.46 2.62 -24.50
N VAL A 277 -24.90 2.09 -25.59
CA VAL A 277 -24.33 0.90 -26.21
C VAL A 277 -24.13 1.34 -27.65
N ILE A 278 -23.05 0.98 -28.30
CA ILE A 278 -22.61 1.39 -29.64
C ILE A 278 -23.57 2.41 -30.32
N PRO A 279 -23.15 3.61 -30.76
CA PRO A 279 -24.04 4.57 -31.38
C PRO A 279 -24.79 3.90 -32.55
N GLU A 280 -26.12 3.95 -32.56
CA GLU A 280 -26.99 3.43 -33.63
C GLU A 280 -26.78 4.14 -34.98
N PHE A 281 -25.72 4.90 -35.20
CA PHE A 281 -25.51 5.70 -36.40
C PHE A 281 -24.17 5.41 -37.07
N SER A 282 -24.10 4.32 -37.83
CA SER A 282 -23.33 4.36 -39.06
C SER A 282 -24.29 4.71 -40.21
N MET A 283 -24.37 5.99 -40.54
CA MET A 283 -24.89 6.37 -41.86
C MET A 283 -23.81 6.23 -42.93
#